data_61500c280a1cb4265bb8cfa18995c910
#
_entry.id   61500c280a1cb4265bb8cfa18995c910
#
_cell.length_a   1.000
_cell.length_b   1.000
_cell.length_c   1.000
_cell.angle_alpha   90.00
_cell.angle_beta   90.00
_cell.angle_gamma   90.00
#
_symmetry.space_group_name_H-M   'P 1'
#
loop_
_entity.id
_entity.type
_entity.pdbx_description
1 polymer ?
#
loop_
_entity_poly.entity_id
_entity_poly.type
_entity_poly.pdbx_seq_one_letter_code
_entity_poly.pdbx_strand_id
1 'polypeptide(L)'
;MKSFFKHLHRLAPLALVALAGCSTNPITGRSQFMVVSEDMAIGQSAAAYNSMMGDLGKKKKVEAGSPRAGKVRQITDRLIAQAVRFRPDSAKWNWEVQVINDPKTVNAFCMAGGKMAIYSGMWDKLKATDDEVAQVMGHEIGHALANHTQERMSIAYSTSLGTQLAAIALGARDQTAVLMQQAAVLAIQLPNSRESEAEADQIGIELAARAGYDPAAAVSLWDKMDKLGGGAPPEFLSTHPSPEHRKETLQALGAKMQPLYLAAKSANPSDAPTFLSSKEAVNERVVTRPGAPTREEFAARVANEPTTMSFLAEPFEKFKRGETLFDCRAQCAFSYSRRTSDWKKLHDRKHWRDLAVAVLQVGYLGDLSYFMLAEAARGLGLRQAANTYYRRALDAGKEYGCGADCEGFNVPQLASAALSR
;
A
#
# COMPACT_ATOMS: atom_id res chain seq x y z
N MET A 1 -6.12 -45.36 -18.75
CA MET A 1 -5.21 -44.81 -17.71
C MET A 1 -4.00 -44.04 -18.25
N LYS A 2 -3.30 -44.46 -19.30
CA LYS A 2 -2.09 -43.75 -19.83
C LYS A 2 -2.37 -42.36 -20.47
N SER A 3 -3.61 -42.07 -20.92
CA SER A 3 -3.95 -40.76 -21.50
C SER A 3 -4.24 -39.68 -20.45
N PHE A 4 -4.72 -40.06 -19.27
CA PHE A 4 -5.03 -39.11 -18.17
C PHE A 4 -3.75 -38.52 -17.56
N PHE A 5 -2.68 -39.28 -17.45
CA PHE A 5 -1.39 -38.82 -16.93
C PHE A 5 -0.64 -37.84 -17.87
N LYS A 6 -0.85 -37.93 -19.20
CA LYS A 6 -0.22 -36.98 -20.16
C LYS A 6 -0.80 -35.58 -20.08
N HIS A 7 -2.02 -35.41 -19.61
CA HIS A 7 -2.65 -34.10 -19.46
C HIS A 7 -2.31 -33.44 -18.11
N LEU A 8 -2.03 -34.27 -17.08
CA LEU A 8 -1.64 -33.76 -15.75
C LEU A 8 -0.26 -33.06 -15.78
N HIS A 9 0.72 -33.59 -16.55
CA HIS A 9 2.03 -32.96 -16.71
C HIS A 9 2.02 -31.64 -17.51
N ARG A 10 0.97 -31.36 -18.28
CA ARG A 10 0.82 -30.08 -19.00
C ARG A 10 0.17 -28.99 -18.17
N LEU A 11 -0.56 -29.35 -17.11
CA LEU A 11 -1.19 -28.40 -16.18
C LEU A 11 -0.29 -28.05 -14.99
N ALA A 12 0.75 -28.85 -14.71
CA ALA A 12 1.69 -28.61 -13.62
C ALA A 12 2.43 -27.27 -13.71
N PRO A 13 2.95 -26.80 -14.87
CA PRO A 13 3.61 -25.51 -14.95
C PRO A 13 2.66 -24.31 -14.78
N LEU A 14 1.38 -24.41 -15.18
CA LEU A 14 0.40 -23.35 -14.91
C LEU A 14 0.05 -23.22 -13.43
N ALA A 15 -0.02 -24.33 -12.70
CA ALA A 15 -0.25 -24.34 -11.27
C ALA A 15 0.95 -23.77 -10.49
N LEU A 16 2.19 -24.01 -10.97
CA LEU A 16 3.42 -23.46 -10.37
C LEU A 16 3.52 -21.92 -10.53
N VAL A 17 3.09 -21.36 -11.65
CA VAL A 17 3.07 -19.90 -11.88
C VAL A 17 2.05 -19.21 -10.97
N ALA A 18 0.90 -19.85 -10.72
CA ALA A 18 -0.12 -19.32 -9.79
C ALA A 18 0.37 -19.30 -8.32
N LEU A 19 1.26 -20.21 -7.94
CA LEU A 19 1.83 -20.30 -6.59
C LEU A 19 3.00 -19.33 -6.36
N ALA A 20 3.71 -18.90 -7.41
CA ALA A 20 4.84 -17.99 -7.31
C ALA A 20 4.44 -16.50 -7.26
N GLY A 21 3.20 -16.16 -7.59
CA GLY A 21 2.75 -14.77 -7.79
C GLY A 21 2.09 -14.10 -6.58
N CYS A 22 2.18 -14.65 -5.36
CA CYS A 22 1.55 -14.02 -4.20
C CYS A 22 2.58 -13.28 -3.36
N SER A 23 2.32 -12.01 -3.08
CA SER A 23 3.09 -11.15 -2.17
C SER A 23 2.17 -10.57 -1.11
N THR A 24 2.77 -9.92 -0.13
CA THR A 24 2.06 -9.30 0.99
C THR A 24 2.01 -7.80 0.80
N ASN A 25 0.84 -7.21 0.96
CA ASN A 25 0.67 -5.76 1.04
C ASN A 25 1.58 -5.19 2.14
N PRO A 26 2.48 -4.26 1.82
CA PRO A 26 3.47 -3.76 2.78
C PRO A 26 2.87 -2.96 3.94
N ILE A 27 1.63 -2.48 3.79
CA ILE A 27 0.93 -1.67 4.80
C ILE A 27 -0.08 -2.50 5.58
N THR A 28 -0.97 -3.21 4.88
CA THR A 28 -2.11 -3.92 5.49
C THR A 28 -1.83 -5.40 5.72
N GLY A 29 -0.83 -5.92 5.03
CA GLY A 29 -0.45 -7.32 5.10
C GLY A 29 -1.41 -8.26 4.34
N ARG A 30 -2.40 -7.77 3.60
CA ARG A 30 -3.26 -8.56 2.72
C ARG A 30 -2.43 -9.32 1.69
N SER A 31 -2.83 -10.51 1.36
CA SER A 31 -2.23 -11.27 0.26
C SER A 31 -2.65 -10.67 -1.08
N GLN A 32 -1.67 -10.37 -1.94
CA GLN A 32 -1.86 -9.76 -3.26
C GLN A 32 -1.25 -10.64 -4.34
N PHE A 33 -1.87 -10.64 -5.52
CA PHE A 33 -1.31 -11.33 -6.68
C PHE A 33 -0.29 -10.44 -7.39
N MET A 34 1.01 -10.78 -7.27
CA MET A 34 2.13 -9.96 -7.71
C MET A 34 3.09 -10.77 -8.58
N VAL A 35 2.91 -10.75 -9.90
CA VAL A 35 3.86 -11.32 -10.89
C VAL A 35 4.76 -10.26 -11.50
N VAL A 36 4.36 -8.99 -11.44
CA VAL A 36 5.17 -7.83 -11.81
C VAL A 36 5.92 -7.37 -10.57
N SER A 37 7.23 -7.15 -10.65
CA SER A 37 8.00 -6.61 -9.53
C SER A 37 7.66 -5.15 -9.25
N GLU A 38 7.91 -4.68 -8.03
CA GLU A 38 7.66 -3.27 -7.68
C GLU A 38 8.49 -2.31 -8.54
N ASP A 39 9.77 -2.58 -8.73
CA ASP A 39 10.66 -1.75 -9.58
C ASP A 39 10.15 -1.68 -11.03
N MET A 40 9.66 -2.79 -11.55
CA MET A 40 9.04 -2.83 -12.88
C MET A 40 7.75 -2.00 -12.91
N ALA A 41 6.89 -2.12 -11.91
CA ALA A 41 5.65 -1.35 -11.82
C ALA A 41 5.95 0.16 -11.73
N ILE A 42 6.93 0.56 -10.93
CA ILE A 42 7.39 1.95 -10.81
C ILE A 42 7.95 2.47 -12.13
N GLY A 43 8.82 1.71 -12.79
CA GLY A 43 9.42 2.10 -14.07
C GLY A 43 8.38 2.28 -15.18
N GLN A 44 7.46 1.32 -15.33
CA GLN A 44 6.37 1.39 -16.31
C GLN A 44 5.37 2.51 -16.01
N SER A 45 5.05 2.71 -14.74
CA SER A 45 4.20 3.82 -14.28
C SER A 45 4.82 5.18 -14.61
N ALA A 46 6.10 5.35 -14.36
CA ALA A 46 6.82 6.58 -14.70
C ALA A 46 6.85 6.84 -16.21
N ALA A 47 7.09 5.81 -17.03
CA ALA A 47 7.08 5.92 -18.49
C ALA A 47 5.69 6.31 -19.02
N ALA A 48 4.63 5.64 -18.55
CA ALA A 48 3.25 5.92 -18.93
C ALA A 48 2.82 7.34 -18.51
N TYR A 49 3.14 7.74 -17.27
CA TYR A 49 2.87 9.07 -16.75
C TYR A 49 3.55 10.16 -17.56
N ASN A 50 4.85 10.01 -17.84
CA ASN A 50 5.62 10.99 -18.62
C ASN A 50 5.07 11.14 -20.04
N SER A 51 4.68 10.03 -20.68
CA SER A 51 4.04 10.05 -22.00
C SER A 51 2.72 10.81 -21.96
N MET A 52 1.86 10.49 -21.00
CA MET A 52 0.54 11.13 -20.81
C MET A 52 0.69 12.63 -20.52
N MET A 53 1.55 13.02 -19.58
CA MET A 53 1.77 14.41 -19.23
C MET A 53 2.42 15.18 -20.38
N GLY A 54 3.30 14.55 -21.14
CA GLY A 54 3.88 15.15 -22.37
C GLY A 54 2.82 15.47 -23.42
N ASP A 55 1.89 14.57 -23.66
CA ASP A 55 0.81 14.78 -24.64
C ASP A 55 -0.23 15.80 -24.14
N LEU A 56 -0.55 15.80 -22.84
CA LEU A 56 -1.39 16.82 -22.24
C LEU A 56 -0.72 18.19 -22.24
N GLY A 57 0.60 18.25 -22.03
CA GLY A 57 1.40 19.48 -22.10
C GLY A 57 1.39 20.09 -23.51
N LYS A 58 1.59 19.28 -24.56
CA LYS A 58 1.45 19.74 -25.96
C LYS A 58 0.07 20.33 -26.24
N LYS A 59 -0.97 19.80 -25.61
CA LYS A 59 -2.36 20.28 -25.71
C LYS A 59 -2.66 21.45 -24.76
N LYS A 60 -1.69 21.94 -24.01
CA LYS A 60 -1.85 22.98 -22.97
C LYS A 60 -2.89 22.61 -21.89
N LYS A 61 -2.98 21.33 -21.57
CA LYS A 61 -3.92 20.79 -20.57
C LYS A 61 -3.27 20.50 -19.21
N VAL A 62 -2.02 20.84 -19.00
CA VAL A 62 -1.35 20.76 -17.68
C VAL A 62 -1.26 22.17 -17.11
N GLU A 63 -1.76 22.35 -15.89
CA GLU A 63 -1.69 23.62 -15.17
C GLU A 63 -0.31 23.75 -14.51
N ALA A 64 0.64 24.37 -15.20
CA ALA A 64 1.94 24.70 -14.64
C ALA A 64 1.90 26.10 -13.99
N GLY A 65 2.31 26.21 -12.71
CA GLY A 65 2.44 27.49 -12.02
C GLY A 65 1.12 28.17 -11.64
N SER A 66 -0.03 27.52 -11.77
CA SER A 66 -1.30 28.07 -11.30
C SER A 66 -1.39 28.04 -9.76
N PRO A 67 -2.17 28.97 -9.12
CA PRO A 67 -2.39 28.93 -7.67
C PRO A 67 -2.95 27.57 -7.22
N ARG A 68 -3.79 26.95 -8.05
CA ARG A 68 -4.37 25.61 -7.83
C ARG A 68 -3.28 24.54 -7.80
N ALA A 69 -2.37 24.54 -8.77
CA ALA A 69 -1.24 23.62 -8.81
C ALA A 69 -0.32 23.80 -7.60
N GLY A 70 -0.02 25.04 -7.20
CA GLY A 70 0.74 25.33 -5.97
C GLY A 70 0.08 24.77 -4.72
N LYS A 71 -1.26 24.92 -4.61
CA LYS A 71 -2.03 24.38 -3.48
C LYS A 71 -2.00 22.85 -3.45
N VAL A 72 -2.20 22.18 -4.59
CA VAL A 72 -2.14 20.71 -4.68
C VAL A 72 -0.77 20.20 -4.26
N ARG A 73 0.31 20.82 -4.73
CA ARG A 73 1.67 20.45 -4.31
C ARG A 73 1.84 20.56 -2.79
N GLN A 74 1.38 21.67 -2.20
CA GLN A 74 1.44 21.90 -0.75
C GLN A 74 0.70 20.83 0.04
N ILE A 75 -0.50 20.42 -0.43
CA ILE A 75 -1.30 19.37 0.17
C ILE A 75 -0.56 18.03 0.06
N THR A 76 -0.10 17.67 -1.15
CA THR A 76 0.54 16.38 -1.40
C THR A 76 1.89 16.24 -0.70
N ASP A 77 2.70 17.30 -0.60
CA ASP A 77 3.95 17.29 0.19
C ASP A 77 3.71 16.89 1.65
N ARG A 78 2.67 17.48 2.27
CA ARG A 78 2.31 17.14 3.66
C ARG A 78 1.84 15.69 3.80
N LEU A 79 1.08 15.19 2.82
CA LEU A 79 0.63 13.78 2.79
C LEU A 79 1.82 12.84 2.59
N ILE A 80 2.73 13.14 1.66
CA ILE A 80 3.92 12.33 1.38
C ILE A 80 4.83 12.25 2.59
N ALA A 81 4.99 13.34 3.34
CA ALA A 81 5.75 13.34 4.59
C ALA A 81 5.21 12.32 5.61
N GLN A 82 3.89 12.11 5.64
CA GLN A 82 3.29 11.05 6.46
C GLN A 82 3.43 9.67 5.80
N ALA A 83 3.25 9.58 4.48
CA ALA A 83 3.40 8.33 3.73
C ALA A 83 4.77 7.67 3.96
N VAL A 84 5.84 8.46 3.92
CA VAL A 84 7.22 8.00 4.19
C VAL A 84 7.38 7.47 5.62
N ARG A 85 6.62 7.95 6.59
CA ARG A 85 6.65 7.41 7.97
C ARG A 85 6.08 6.01 8.06
N PHE A 86 5.08 5.70 7.26
CA PHE A 86 4.46 4.35 7.20
C PHE A 86 5.26 3.39 6.32
N ARG A 87 5.83 3.92 5.24
CA ARG A 87 6.61 3.16 4.27
C ARG A 87 7.91 3.89 3.94
N PRO A 88 8.97 3.72 4.75
CA PRO A 88 10.22 4.48 4.64
C PRO A 88 10.93 4.35 3.28
N ASP A 89 10.85 3.21 2.61
CA ASP A 89 11.40 3.01 1.27
C ASP A 89 10.74 3.91 0.21
N SER A 90 9.50 4.35 0.43
CA SER A 90 8.81 5.28 -0.46
C SER A 90 9.47 6.68 -0.51
N ALA A 91 10.37 7.00 0.42
CA ALA A 91 11.20 8.22 0.34
C ALA A 91 12.06 8.25 -0.93
N LYS A 92 12.39 7.08 -1.49
CA LYS A 92 13.17 6.95 -2.74
C LYS A 92 12.33 7.14 -3.99
N TRP A 93 11.00 7.13 -3.88
CA TRP A 93 10.11 7.31 -5.03
C TRP A 93 10.26 8.72 -5.60
N ASN A 94 10.16 8.82 -6.90
CA ASN A 94 10.16 10.10 -7.58
C ASN A 94 8.75 10.71 -7.58
N TRP A 95 8.32 11.16 -6.41
CA TRP A 95 7.02 11.76 -6.17
C TRP A 95 6.80 12.98 -7.07
N GLU A 96 5.63 13.04 -7.71
CA GLU A 96 5.26 14.14 -8.60
C GLU A 96 3.73 14.25 -8.65
N VAL A 97 3.20 15.48 -8.65
CA VAL A 97 1.78 15.74 -8.85
C VAL A 97 1.58 16.81 -9.90
N GLN A 98 0.61 16.59 -10.81
CA GLN A 98 0.20 17.55 -11.82
C GLN A 98 -1.31 17.80 -11.74
N VAL A 99 -1.73 19.03 -12.08
CA VAL A 99 -3.14 19.35 -12.26
C VAL A 99 -3.47 19.31 -13.75
N ILE A 100 -4.43 18.46 -14.11
CA ILE A 100 -4.93 18.35 -15.49
C ILE A 100 -6.11 19.31 -15.65
N ASN A 101 -5.95 20.29 -16.56
CA ASN A 101 -7.03 21.22 -16.90
C ASN A 101 -8.10 20.52 -17.75
N ASP A 102 -9.01 19.89 -17.09
CA ASP A 102 -10.24 19.32 -17.64
C ASP A 102 -11.39 19.52 -16.64
N PRO A 103 -12.14 20.63 -16.77
CA PRO A 103 -13.20 20.99 -15.83
C PRO A 103 -14.41 20.04 -15.87
N LYS A 104 -14.48 19.16 -16.87
CA LYS A 104 -15.58 18.21 -17.02
C LYS A 104 -15.32 16.89 -16.29
N THR A 105 -14.07 16.57 -16.03
CA THR A 105 -13.65 15.31 -15.40
C THR A 105 -13.42 15.52 -13.91
N VAL A 106 -14.15 14.75 -13.08
CA VAL A 106 -13.91 14.65 -11.63
C VAL A 106 -13.15 13.35 -11.42
N ASN A 107 -11.83 13.44 -11.30
CA ASN A 107 -10.95 12.28 -11.13
C ASN A 107 -9.60 12.69 -10.52
N ALA A 108 -8.90 11.71 -9.93
CA ALA A 108 -7.52 11.77 -9.52
C ALA A 108 -6.91 10.38 -9.62
N PHE A 109 -5.59 10.27 -9.61
CA PHE A 109 -4.90 8.97 -9.55
C PHE A 109 -3.50 9.09 -8.97
N CYS A 110 -2.99 8.00 -8.41
CA CYS A 110 -1.59 7.80 -8.06
C CYS A 110 -1.11 6.45 -8.60
N MET A 111 -0.13 6.50 -9.50
CA MET A 111 0.52 5.31 -10.04
C MET A 111 1.64 4.83 -9.10
N ALA A 112 2.15 3.62 -9.33
CA ALA A 112 3.31 3.11 -8.61
C ALA A 112 4.50 4.07 -8.68
N GLY A 113 5.20 4.24 -7.55
CA GLY A 113 6.31 5.18 -7.44
C GLY A 113 5.91 6.65 -7.26
N GLY A 114 4.62 6.93 -6.94
CA GLY A 114 4.16 8.25 -6.53
C GLY A 114 3.93 9.24 -7.67
N LYS A 115 3.59 8.77 -8.87
CA LYS A 115 3.21 9.62 -10.00
C LYS A 115 1.72 9.94 -9.96
N MET A 116 1.37 11.21 -9.69
CA MET A 116 0.01 11.64 -9.36
C MET A 116 -0.53 12.67 -10.34
N ALA A 117 -1.84 12.65 -10.54
CA ALA A 117 -2.55 13.76 -11.15
C ALA A 117 -3.94 13.91 -10.53
N ILE A 118 -4.46 15.14 -10.61
CA ILE A 118 -5.81 15.50 -10.22
C ILE A 118 -6.42 16.40 -11.28
N TYR A 119 -7.67 16.17 -11.60
CA TYR A 119 -8.38 16.91 -12.64
C TYR A 119 -9.05 18.17 -12.08
N SER A 120 -9.05 19.24 -12.88
CA SER A 120 -9.63 20.54 -12.47
C SER A 120 -11.13 20.46 -12.14
N GLY A 121 -11.84 19.45 -12.64
CA GLY A 121 -13.24 19.19 -12.30
C GLY A 121 -13.51 18.98 -10.81
N MET A 122 -12.49 18.61 -10.02
CA MET A 122 -12.60 18.56 -8.55
C MET A 122 -13.01 19.90 -7.95
N TRP A 123 -12.52 21.02 -8.49
CA TRP A 123 -12.91 22.36 -8.06
C TRP A 123 -14.06 22.91 -8.90
N ASP A 124 -14.00 22.70 -10.21
CA ASP A 124 -14.91 23.36 -11.15
C ASP A 124 -16.33 22.80 -11.05
N LYS A 125 -16.46 21.46 -10.87
CA LYS A 125 -17.75 20.78 -10.66
C LYS A 125 -18.06 20.50 -9.20
N LEU A 126 -17.13 19.85 -8.49
CA LEU A 126 -17.38 19.35 -7.14
C LEU A 126 -17.24 20.43 -6.07
N LYS A 127 -16.59 21.57 -6.39
CA LYS A 127 -16.27 22.63 -5.42
C LYS A 127 -15.54 22.07 -4.19
N ALA A 128 -14.55 21.20 -4.45
CA ALA A 128 -13.80 20.55 -3.39
C ALA A 128 -13.01 21.58 -2.57
N THR A 129 -13.03 21.41 -1.25
CA THR A 129 -12.21 22.16 -0.31
C THR A 129 -10.79 21.57 -0.25
N ASP A 130 -9.85 22.28 0.40
CA ASP A 130 -8.48 21.76 0.60
C ASP A 130 -8.49 20.45 1.39
N ASP A 131 -9.35 20.31 2.40
CA ASP A 131 -9.49 19.09 3.18
C ASP A 131 -10.04 17.93 2.33
N GLU A 132 -11.03 18.19 1.46
CA GLU A 132 -11.56 17.17 0.55
C GLU A 132 -10.53 16.77 -0.51
N VAL A 133 -9.75 17.72 -1.04
CA VAL A 133 -8.62 17.41 -1.93
C VAL A 133 -7.58 16.54 -1.21
N ALA A 134 -7.30 16.84 0.06
CA ALA A 134 -6.38 16.04 0.86
C ALA A 134 -6.91 14.61 1.10
N GLN A 135 -8.22 14.43 1.28
CA GLN A 135 -8.83 13.10 1.40
C GLN A 135 -8.69 12.29 0.10
N VAL A 136 -8.98 12.90 -1.06
CA VAL A 136 -8.78 12.25 -2.36
C VAL A 136 -7.32 11.88 -2.56
N MET A 137 -6.40 12.84 -2.42
CA MET A 137 -4.97 12.58 -2.65
C MET A 137 -4.38 11.61 -1.63
N GLY A 138 -4.87 11.62 -0.39
CA GLY A 138 -4.52 10.65 0.63
C GLY A 138 -4.97 9.23 0.26
N HIS A 139 -6.18 9.09 -0.26
CA HIS A 139 -6.72 7.83 -0.79
C HIS A 139 -5.86 7.31 -1.96
N GLU A 140 -5.52 8.18 -2.92
CA GLU A 140 -4.67 7.82 -4.06
C GLU A 140 -3.26 7.40 -3.62
N ILE A 141 -2.66 8.13 -2.68
CA ILE A 141 -1.37 7.75 -2.08
C ILE A 141 -1.51 6.41 -1.36
N GLY A 142 -2.63 6.16 -0.68
CA GLY A 142 -2.95 4.88 -0.06
C GLY A 142 -2.87 3.70 -1.04
N HIS A 143 -3.45 3.86 -2.24
CA HIS A 143 -3.33 2.86 -3.30
C HIS A 143 -1.88 2.59 -3.71
N ALA A 144 -1.05 3.63 -3.82
CA ALA A 144 0.35 3.47 -4.20
C ALA A 144 1.16 2.77 -3.09
N LEU A 145 0.96 3.19 -1.82
CA LEU A 145 1.63 2.59 -0.66
C LEU A 145 1.28 1.10 -0.48
N ALA A 146 0.03 0.74 -0.76
CA ALA A 146 -0.49 -0.61 -0.65
C ALA A 146 -0.22 -1.47 -1.91
N ASN A 147 0.54 -0.98 -2.88
CA ASN A 147 0.89 -1.67 -4.13
C ASN A 147 -0.32 -2.08 -5.00
N HIS A 148 -1.47 -1.39 -4.89
CA HIS A 148 -2.67 -1.75 -5.65
C HIS A 148 -2.48 -1.59 -7.16
N THR A 149 -1.71 -0.58 -7.61
CA THR A 149 -1.36 -0.42 -9.02
C THR A 149 -0.52 -1.60 -9.53
N GLN A 150 0.46 -2.07 -8.74
CA GLN A 150 1.27 -3.24 -9.07
C GLN A 150 0.41 -4.52 -9.14
N GLU A 151 -0.55 -4.68 -8.22
CA GLU A 151 -1.50 -5.80 -8.22
C GLU A 151 -2.36 -5.80 -9.49
N ARG A 152 -2.95 -4.65 -9.85
CA ARG A 152 -3.71 -4.51 -11.11
C ARG A 152 -2.87 -4.74 -12.35
N MET A 153 -1.63 -4.24 -12.38
CA MET A 153 -0.69 -4.52 -13.47
C MET A 153 -0.38 -6.01 -13.58
N SER A 154 -0.21 -6.69 -12.46
CA SER A 154 0.03 -8.14 -12.41
C SER A 154 -1.15 -8.94 -12.95
N ILE A 155 -2.37 -8.55 -12.61
CA ILE A 155 -3.61 -9.16 -13.13
C ILE A 155 -3.73 -8.89 -14.65
N ALA A 156 -3.58 -7.63 -15.07
CA ALA A 156 -3.67 -7.23 -16.46
C ALA A 156 -2.61 -7.94 -17.33
N TYR A 157 -1.36 -8.00 -16.85
CA TYR A 157 -0.28 -8.68 -17.54
C TYR A 157 -0.54 -10.18 -17.66
N SER A 158 -0.94 -10.84 -16.59
CA SER A 158 -1.23 -12.28 -16.60
C SER A 158 -2.41 -12.62 -17.53
N THR A 159 -3.44 -11.79 -17.56
CA THR A 159 -4.57 -11.94 -18.48
C THR A 159 -4.13 -11.74 -19.93
N SER A 160 -3.34 -10.69 -20.20
CA SER A 160 -2.80 -10.41 -21.54
C SER A 160 -1.85 -11.51 -22.02
N LEU A 161 -0.99 -12.01 -21.13
CA LEU A 161 -0.09 -13.13 -21.41
C LEU A 161 -0.88 -14.40 -21.75
N GLY A 162 -1.94 -14.70 -20.98
CA GLY A 162 -2.82 -15.84 -21.25
C GLY A 162 -3.48 -15.75 -22.62
N THR A 163 -4.00 -14.58 -22.99
CA THR A 163 -4.60 -14.36 -24.33
C THR A 163 -3.55 -14.41 -25.43
N GLN A 164 -2.34 -13.90 -25.19
CA GLN A 164 -1.24 -13.95 -26.15
C GLN A 164 -0.73 -15.37 -26.37
N LEU A 165 -0.54 -16.15 -25.29
CA LEU A 165 -0.15 -17.55 -25.42
C LEU A 165 -1.19 -18.36 -26.23
N ALA A 166 -2.47 -18.07 -26.04
CA ALA A 166 -3.53 -18.64 -26.87
C ALA A 166 -3.40 -18.19 -28.35
N ALA A 167 -3.11 -16.90 -28.58
CA ALA A 167 -2.91 -16.37 -29.94
C ALA A 167 -1.66 -16.93 -30.62
N ILE A 168 -0.54 -17.07 -29.88
CA ILE A 168 0.69 -17.71 -30.40
C ILE A 168 0.43 -19.17 -30.74
N ALA A 169 -0.33 -19.90 -29.92
CA ALA A 169 -0.74 -21.26 -30.23
C ALA A 169 -1.58 -21.35 -31.51
N LEU A 170 -2.22 -20.24 -31.91
CA LEU A 170 -2.95 -20.07 -33.15
C LEU A 170 -2.12 -19.42 -34.27
N GLY A 171 -0.79 -19.19 -34.06
CA GLY A 171 0.14 -18.71 -35.08
C GLY A 171 0.48 -17.21 -35.06
N ALA A 172 0.10 -16.45 -34.02
CA ALA A 172 0.47 -15.03 -33.87
C ALA A 172 1.94 -14.84 -33.43
N ARG A 173 2.51 -13.65 -33.71
CA ARG A 173 3.90 -13.28 -33.31
C ARG A 173 3.94 -12.61 -31.94
N ASP A 174 5.06 -12.79 -31.22
CA ASP A 174 5.26 -12.24 -29.86
C ASP A 174 5.38 -10.69 -29.84
N GLN A 175 4.67 -10.04 -28.90
CA GLN A 175 4.67 -8.59 -28.65
C GLN A 175 4.72 -8.28 -27.14
N THR A 176 5.44 -9.05 -26.35
CA THR A 176 5.48 -8.96 -24.88
C THR A 176 5.83 -7.58 -24.32
N ALA A 177 6.76 -6.84 -24.94
CA ALA A 177 7.15 -5.51 -24.48
C ALA A 177 6.00 -4.48 -24.59
N VAL A 178 5.21 -4.54 -25.66
CA VAL A 178 4.03 -3.68 -25.87
C VAL A 178 2.96 -3.98 -24.81
N LEU A 179 2.76 -5.26 -24.47
CA LEU A 179 1.78 -5.67 -23.46
C LEU A 179 2.10 -5.13 -22.06
N MET A 180 3.37 -5.08 -21.69
CA MET A 180 3.79 -4.54 -20.39
C MET A 180 3.48 -3.04 -20.27
N GLN A 181 3.75 -2.27 -21.32
CA GLN A 181 3.41 -0.84 -21.36
C GLN A 181 1.89 -0.62 -21.33
N GLN A 182 1.14 -1.42 -22.08
CA GLN A 182 -0.32 -1.37 -22.06
C GLN A 182 -0.91 -1.74 -20.70
N ALA A 183 -0.33 -2.71 -19.99
CA ALA A 183 -0.77 -3.11 -18.65
C ALA A 183 -0.67 -1.95 -17.63
N ALA A 184 0.35 -1.10 -17.72
CA ALA A 184 0.48 0.07 -16.85
C ALA A 184 -0.61 1.12 -17.11
N VAL A 185 -0.94 1.38 -18.38
CA VAL A 185 -2.04 2.30 -18.76
C VAL A 185 -3.39 1.70 -18.35
N LEU A 186 -3.59 0.42 -18.63
CA LEU A 186 -4.83 -0.28 -18.31
C LEU A 186 -5.07 -0.34 -16.79
N ALA A 187 -4.02 -0.51 -15.99
CA ALA A 187 -4.13 -0.56 -14.54
C ALA A 187 -4.73 0.71 -13.92
N ILE A 188 -4.63 1.88 -14.57
CA ILE A 188 -5.29 3.11 -14.10
C ILE A 188 -6.79 3.09 -14.43
N GLN A 189 -7.17 2.44 -15.53
CA GLN A 189 -8.54 2.42 -16.04
C GLN A 189 -9.38 1.28 -15.48
N LEU A 190 -8.73 0.22 -14.98
CA LEU A 190 -9.43 -0.90 -14.37
C LEU A 190 -9.99 -0.52 -12.99
N PRO A 191 -11.22 -0.90 -12.67
CA PRO A 191 -11.78 -0.71 -11.35
C PRO A 191 -10.92 -1.39 -10.28
N ASN A 192 -10.80 -0.76 -9.13
CA ASN A 192 -10.21 -1.38 -7.94
C ASN A 192 -11.15 -2.45 -7.36
N SER A 193 -10.60 -3.39 -6.60
CA SER A 193 -11.42 -4.29 -5.81
C SER A 193 -12.01 -3.55 -4.59
N ARG A 194 -13.11 -4.06 -4.03
CA ARG A 194 -13.70 -3.48 -2.82
C ARG A 194 -12.74 -3.51 -1.63
N GLU A 195 -11.92 -4.55 -1.54
CA GLU A 195 -10.88 -4.68 -0.53
C GLU A 195 -9.80 -3.61 -0.69
N SER A 196 -9.34 -3.37 -1.92
CA SER A 196 -8.36 -2.33 -2.23
C SER A 196 -8.90 -0.93 -1.91
N GLU A 197 -10.19 -0.69 -2.16
CA GLU A 197 -10.86 0.56 -1.79
C GLU A 197 -10.91 0.76 -0.28
N ALA A 198 -11.30 -0.27 0.47
CA ALA A 198 -11.35 -0.21 1.93
C ALA A 198 -9.96 0.01 2.55
N GLU A 199 -8.92 -0.62 2.00
CA GLU A 199 -7.53 -0.39 2.40
C GLU A 199 -7.09 1.06 2.10
N ALA A 200 -7.38 1.57 0.90
CA ALA A 200 -7.03 2.93 0.51
C ALA A 200 -7.78 3.99 1.34
N ASP A 201 -9.05 3.76 1.66
CA ASP A 201 -9.82 4.62 2.57
C ASP A 201 -9.18 4.69 3.96
N GLN A 202 -8.83 3.53 4.52
CA GLN A 202 -8.25 3.45 5.85
C GLN A 202 -6.88 4.13 5.93
N ILE A 203 -6.03 3.88 4.92
CA ILE A 203 -4.71 4.50 4.82
C ILE A 203 -4.86 6.02 4.57
N GLY A 204 -5.68 6.39 3.60
CA GLY A 204 -5.81 7.77 3.13
C GLY A 204 -6.35 8.72 4.18
N ILE A 205 -7.40 8.31 4.91
CA ILE A 205 -7.98 9.15 5.97
C ILE A 205 -7.00 9.35 7.14
N GLU A 206 -6.19 8.34 7.46
CA GLU A 206 -5.16 8.48 8.49
C GLU A 206 -4.01 9.40 8.02
N LEU A 207 -3.55 9.26 6.77
CA LEU A 207 -2.55 10.15 6.18
C LEU A 207 -3.03 11.61 6.22
N ALA A 208 -4.26 11.87 5.78
CA ALA A 208 -4.84 13.20 5.76
C ALA A 208 -4.96 13.81 7.18
N ALA A 209 -5.46 13.03 8.14
CA ALA A 209 -5.57 13.48 9.53
C ALA A 209 -4.18 13.82 10.13
N ARG A 210 -3.18 12.97 9.96
CA ARG A 210 -1.80 13.22 10.42
C ARG A 210 -1.12 14.38 9.68
N ALA A 211 -1.53 14.66 8.46
CA ALA A 211 -1.12 15.84 7.70
C ALA A 211 -1.86 17.12 8.13
N GLY A 212 -2.82 17.04 9.07
CA GLY A 212 -3.60 18.16 9.60
C GLY A 212 -4.73 18.60 8.70
N TYR A 213 -5.34 17.65 7.97
CA TYR A 213 -6.56 17.84 7.21
C TYR A 213 -7.74 17.11 7.88
N ASP A 214 -8.92 17.76 7.86
CA ASP A 214 -10.11 17.27 8.58
C ASP A 214 -10.56 15.91 8.02
N PRO A 215 -10.57 14.84 8.84
CA PRO A 215 -11.06 13.54 8.39
C PRO A 215 -12.56 13.51 8.08
N ALA A 216 -13.37 14.42 8.61
CA ALA A 216 -14.78 14.54 8.26
C ALA A 216 -15.00 14.92 6.79
N ALA A 217 -14.00 15.54 6.16
CA ALA A 217 -14.04 15.91 4.74
C ALA A 217 -14.13 14.69 3.81
N ALA A 218 -13.75 13.49 4.25
CA ALA A 218 -13.95 12.27 3.49
C ALA A 218 -15.44 12.02 3.23
N VAL A 219 -16.30 12.19 4.23
CA VAL A 219 -17.75 11.99 4.08
C VAL A 219 -18.37 13.09 3.21
N SER A 220 -18.03 14.36 3.44
CA SER A 220 -18.57 15.47 2.66
C SER A 220 -18.22 15.39 1.18
N LEU A 221 -17.02 14.89 0.86
CA LEU A 221 -16.57 14.61 -0.50
C LEU A 221 -17.51 13.61 -1.20
N TRP A 222 -17.78 12.47 -0.55
CA TRP A 222 -18.67 11.45 -1.09
C TRP A 222 -20.10 11.98 -1.28
N ASP A 223 -20.63 12.78 -0.33
CA ASP A 223 -21.91 13.42 -0.47
C ASP A 223 -22.00 14.36 -1.69
N LYS A 224 -20.90 15.05 -1.99
CA LYS A 224 -20.82 15.88 -3.20
C LYS A 224 -20.75 15.03 -4.47
N MET A 225 -19.98 13.94 -4.47
CA MET A 225 -19.88 13.02 -5.62
C MET A 225 -21.23 12.36 -5.94
N ASP A 226 -21.94 11.88 -4.92
CA ASP A 226 -23.28 11.29 -5.09
C ASP A 226 -24.28 12.29 -5.71
N LYS A 227 -24.22 13.54 -5.30
CA LYS A 227 -25.09 14.60 -5.83
C LYS A 227 -24.81 14.98 -7.29
N LEU A 228 -23.61 14.73 -7.79
CA LEU A 228 -23.27 14.95 -9.20
C LEU A 228 -23.87 13.89 -10.14
N GLY A 229 -24.37 12.79 -9.62
CA GLY A 229 -24.80 11.60 -10.35
C GLY A 229 -26.12 11.72 -11.14
N GLY A 230 -26.53 12.91 -11.61
CA GLY A 230 -27.75 13.13 -12.41
C GLY A 230 -27.76 12.54 -13.84
N GLY A 231 -26.86 11.60 -14.16
CA GLY A 231 -26.76 10.97 -15.50
C GLY A 231 -25.74 9.85 -15.53
N ALA A 232 -24.47 10.16 -15.75
CA ALA A 232 -23.37 9.21 -15.61
C ALA A 232 -22.62 9.52 -14.30
N PRO A 233 -22.22 8.49 -13.52
CA PRO A 233 -21.43 8.72 -12.31
C PRO A 233 -20.10 9.42 -12.68
N PRO A 234 -19.53 10.24 -11.77
CA PRO A 234 -18.19 10.78 -11.96
C PRO A 234 -17.19 9.68 -12.33
N GLU A 235 -16.21 9.99 -13.17
CA GLU A 235 -15.19 9.01 -13.61
C GLU A 235 -14.46 8.37 -12.42
N PHE A 236 -14.25 9.15 -11.36
CA PHE A 236 -13.71 8.65 -10.10
C PHE A 236 -14.49 7.44 -9.56
N LEU A 237 -15.82 7.47 -9.58
CA LEU A 237 -16.64 6.37 -9.09
C LEU A 237 -16.58 5.11 -10.00
N SER A 238 -16.19 5.27 -11.27
CA SER A 238 -16.03 4.15 -12.19
C SER A 238 -14.74 3.37 -11.91
N THR A 239 -13.68 4.06 -11.51
CA THR A 239 -12.40 3.44 -11.15
C THR A 239 -12.32 3.08 -9.66
N HIS A 240 -13.13 3.74 -8.81
CA HIS A 240 -13.22 3.53 -7.36
C HIS A 240 -14.64 3.15 -6.95
N PRO A 241 -15.04 1.89 -7.19
CA PRO A 241 -16.40 1.45 -6.89
C PRO A 241 -16.66 1.56 -5.38
N SER A 242 -17.78 2.18 -5.04
CA SER A 242 -18.16 2.35 -3.65
C SER A 242 -18.54 1.01 -3.02
N PRO A 243 -17.87 0.57 -1.93
CA PRO A 243 -18.37 -0.51 -1.11
C PRO A 243 -19.74 -0.15 -0.52
N GLU A 244 -20.56 -1.16 -0.27
CA GLU A 244 -21.77 -0.97 0.51
C GLU A 244 -21.43 -0.36 1.87
N HIS A 245 -22.20 0.64 2.30
CA HIS A 245 -21.95 1.39 3.55
C HIS A 245 -20.61 2.16 3.63
N ARG A 246 -20.03 2.58 2.49
CA ARG A 246 -18.76 3.31 2.50
C ARG A 246 -18.82 4.59 3.35
N LYS A 247 -19.92 5.34 3.28
CA LYS A 247 -20.06 6.60 4.04
C LYS A 247 -20.07 6.36 5.55
N GLU A 248 -20.81 5.36 6.01
CA GLU A 248 -20.84 4.96 7.42
C GLU A 248 -19.45 4.51 7.89
N THR A 249 -18.73 3.76 7.05
CA THR A 249 -17.36 3.33 7.33
C THR A 249 -16.42 4.52 7.43
N LEU A 250 -16.48 5.47 6.49
CA LEU A 250 -15.66 6.69 6.51
C LEU A 250 -16.00 7.58 7.71
N GLN A 251 -17.27 7.68 8.09
CA GLN A 251 -17.68 8.41 9.28
C GLN A 251 -17.06 7.80 10.56
N ALA A 252 -17.12 6.48 10.68
CA ALA A 252 -16.53 5.77 11.81
C ALA A 252 -14.99 5.90 11.83
N LEU A 253 -14.34 5.81 10.68
CA LEU A 253 -12.90 6.03 10.54
C LEU A 253 -12.54 7.49 10.87
N GLY A 254 -13.30 8.46 10.37
CA GLY A 254 -13.10 9.87 10.65
C GLY A 254 -13.13 10.19 12.13
N ALA A 255 -14.11 9.64 12.86
CA ALA A 255 -14.19 9.79 14.31
C ALA A 255 -12.94 9.23 15.03
N LYS A 256 -12.42 8.08 14.59
CA LYS A 256 -11.18 7.49 15.13
C LYS A 256 -9.94 8.33 14.81
N MET A 257 -9.91 9.03 13.67
CA MET A 257 -8.78 9.86 13.22
C MET A 257 -8.80 11.26 13.81
N GLN A 258 -9.91 11.71 14.40
CA GLN A 258 -10.04 13.05 14.96
C GLN A 258 -8.94 13.44 15.96
N PRO A 259 -8.48 12.58 16.89
CA PRO A 259 -7.38 12.91 17.78
C PRO A 259 -6.05 13.17 17.03
N LEU A 260 -5.78 12.43 15.96
CA LEU A 260 -4.58 12.62 15.12
C LEU A 260 -4.62 13.97 14.39
N TYR A 261 -5.79 14.33 13.85
CA TYR A 261 -6.00 15.62 13.22
C TYR A 261 -5.78 16.78 14.21
N LEU A 262 -6.38 16.71 15.40
CA LEU A 262 -6.22 17.75 16.42
C LEU A 262 -4.75 17.87 16.88
N ALA A 263 -4.05 16.75 17.06
CA ALA A 263 -2.63 16.74 17.37
C ALA A 263 -1.80 17.38 16.24
N ALA A 264 -2.10 17.08 14.98
CA ALA A 264 -1.41 17.64 13.84
C ALA A 264 -1.68 19.14 13.67
N LYS A 265 -2.88 19.63 14.02
CA LYS A 265 -3.21 21.07 14.00
C LYS A 265 -2.48 21.85 15.09
N SER A 266 -2.22 21.25 16.23
CA SER A 266 -1.48 21.89 17.33
C SER A 266 0.05 21.81 17.17
N ALA A 267 0.55 20.89 16.34
CA ALA A 267 1.96 20.77 16.02
C ALA A 267 2.37 21.81 14.96
N ASN A 268 3.64 22.24 15.00
CA ASN A 268 4.18 23.10 13.96
C ASN A 268 4.29 22.33 12.62
N PRO A 269 3.62 22.73 11.53
CA PRO A 269 3.46 21.88 10.34
C PRO A 269 4.71 21.63 9.50
N SER A 270 5.90 21.98 9.96
CA SER A 270 6.93 22.41 9.02
C SER A 270 8.31 21.81 9.08
N ASP A 271 8.48 20.71 9.78
CA ASP A 271 9.77 20.01 9.80
C ASP A 271 9.90 18.93 8.72
N ALA A 272 8.95 18.86 7.78
CA ALA A 272 9.00 17.94 6.68
C ALA A 272 9.71 18.55 5.46
N PRO A 273 10.62 17.81 4.81
CA PRO A 273 11.25 18.25 3.57
C PRO A 273 10.25 18.22 2.41
N THR A 274 10.57 18.93 1.34
CA THR A 274 9.82 18.81 0.08
C THR A 274 10.12 17.48 -0.60
N PHE A 275 9.09 16.70 -0.91
CA PHE A 275 9.21 15.39 -1.57
C PHE A 275 9.01 15.44 -3.08
N LEU A 276 8.42 16.51 -3.61
CA LEU A 276 8.14 16.64 -5.04
C LEU A 276 9.41 16.74 -5.88
N SER A 277 9.30 16.39 -7.16
CA SER A 277 10.45 16.28 -8.05
C SER A 277 11.20 17.58 -8.23
N SER A 278 12.52 17.50 -8.44
CA SER A 278 13.40 18.65 -8.65
C SER A 278 13.02 19.53 -9.86
N LYS A 279 12.32 18.97 -10.86
CA LYS A 279 11.83 19.74 -12.02
C LYS A 279 10.74 20.75 -11.62
N GLU A 280 9.92 20.42 -10.64
CA GLU A 280 8.90 21.33 -10.11
C GLU A 280 9.49 22.32 -9.11
N ALA A 281 10.46 21.88 -8.32
CA ALA A 281 11.17 22.74 -7.37
C ALA A 281 11.98 23.86 -8.05
N VAL A 282 12.42 23.66 -9.30
CA VAL A 282 13.15 24.68 -10.07
C VAL A 282 12.21 25.79 -10.60
N ASN A 283 10.96 25.48 -10.87
CA ASN A 283 9.98 26.44 -11.43
C ASN A 283 9.23 27.23 -10.35
N GLU A 284 9.24 26.77 -9.10
CA GLU A 284 8.73 27.53 -7.95
C GLU A 284 9.89 27.69 -6.97
N ARG A 285 10.10 28.90 -6.47
CA ARG A 285 10.99 29.15 -5.33
C ARG A 285 10.43 28.35 -4.14
N VAL A 286 10.83 27.09 -4.03
CA VAL A 286 10.57 26.28 -2.85
C VAL A 286 11.33 26.96 -1.71
N VAL A 287 10.61 27.67 -0.87
CA VAL A 287 11.14 28.26 0.35
C VAL A 287 11.38 27.08 1.29
N THR A 288 12.57 26.47 1.17
CA THR A 288 13.06 25.56 2.21
C THR A 288 13.23 26.41 3.47
N ARG A 289 12.53 26.06 4.54
CA ARG A 289 12.71 26.74 5.81
C ARG A 289 14.14 26.48 6.31
N PRO A 290 14.87 27.52 6.78
CA PRO A 290 16.16 27.31 7.40
C PRO A 290 16.03 26.29 8.54
N GLY A 291 16.86 25.22 8.52
CA GLY A 291 16.86 24.17 9.55
C GLY A 291 15.90 22.99 9.31
N ALA A 292 15.12 22.99 8.22
CA ALA A 292 14.39 21.80 7.83
C ALA A 292 15.35 20.67 7.40
N PRO A 293 15.09 19.38 7.77
CA PRO A 293 15.94 18.27 7.37
C PRO A 293 15.90 18.10 5.85
N THR A 294 16.99 17.59 5.28
CA THR A 294 16.98 17.12 3.90
C THR A 294 16.05 15.91 3.77
N ARG A 295 15.74 15.56 2.53
CA ARG A 295 14.94 14.37 2.20
C ARG A 295 15.58 13.09 2.73
N GLU A 296 16.89 12.98 2.56
CA GLU A 296 17.72 11.86 3.00
C GLU A 296 17.78 11.77 4.53
N GLU A 297 17.99 12.88 5.22
CA GLU A 297 18.00 12.94 6.69
C GLU A 297 16.64 12.56 7.27
N PHE A 298 15.55 13.06 6.68
CA PHE A 298 14.20 12.70 7.09
C PHE A 298 13.92 11.22 6.85
N ALA A 299 14.27 10.69 5.67
CA ALA A 299 14.10 9.29 5.32
C ALA A 299 14.89 8.37 6.26
N ALA A 300 16.15 8.72 6.57
CA ALA A 300 16.96 7.97 7.52
C ALA A 300 16.37 7.95 8.93
N ARG A 301 15.86 9.09 9.40
CA ARG A 301 15.21 9.21 10.71
C ARG A 301 13.97 8.34 10.80
N VAL A 302 13.07 8.39 9.82
CA VAL A 302 11.84 7.61 9.85
C VAL A 302 12.04 6.13 9.56
N ALA A 303 13.10 5.76 8.86
CA ALA A 303 13.47 4.35 8.63
C ALA A 303 13.84 3.64 9.95
N ASN A 304 14.45 4.36 10.90
CA ASN A 304 14.78 3.82 12.21
C ASN A 304 13.56 3.72 13.14
N GLU A 305 12.59 4.63 12.97
CA GLU A 305 11.37 4.70 13.79
C GLU A 305 10.11 4.83 12.89
N PRO A 306 9.78 3.82 12.07
CA PRO A 306 8.61 3.88 11.22
C PRO A 306 7.33 3.95 12.05
N THR A 307 6.38 4.74 11.60
CA THR A 307 5.07 4.86 12.24
C THR A 307 4.19 3.67 11.86
N THR A 308 3.54 3.06 12.84
CA THR A 308 2.54 2.02 12.60
C THR A 308 1.17 2.68 12.39
N MET A 309 0.42 2.19 11.39
CA MET A 309 -0.97 2.60 11.19
C MET A 309 -1.81 2.36 12.44
N SER A 310 -2.79 3.21 12.71
CA SER A 310 -3.58 3.17 13.95
C SER A 310 -4.33 1.85 14.14
N PHE A 311 -4.76 1.21 13.06
CA PHE A 311 -5.44 -0.09 13.14
C PHE A 311 -4.51 -1.25 13.56
N LEU A 312 -3.20 -1.06 13.48
CA LEU A 312 -2.19 -2.00 13.98
C LEU A 312 -1.58 -1.55 15.33
N ALA A 313 -1.88 -0.34 15.78
CA ALA A 313 -1.26 0.21 16.97
C ALA A 313 -1.60 -0.62 18.24
N GLU A 314 -2.86 -0.95 18.45
CA GLU A 314 -3.28 -1.77 19.60
C GLU A 314 -2.71 -3.20 19.55
N PRO A 315 -2.80 -3.95 18.44
CA PRO A 315 -2.13 -5.23 18.30
C PRO A 315 -0.62 -5.16 18.58
N PHE A 316 0.06 -4.11 18.11
CA PHE A 316 1.49 -3.93 18.31
C PHE A 316 1.83 -3.60 19.77
N GLU A 317 1.01 -2.79 20.47
CA GLU A 317 1.18 -2.56 21.91
C GLU A 317 0.95 -3.84 22.73
N LYS A 318 -0.06 -4.63 22.41
CA LYS A 318 -0.27 -5.96 23.02
C LYS A 318 0.93 -6.88 22.79
N PHE A 319 1.49 -6.84 21.57
CA PHE A 319 2.72 -7.57 21.25
C PHE A 319 3.89 -7.14 22.15
N LYS A 320 4.12 -5.85 22.31
CA LYS A 320 5.23 -5.36 23.15
C LYS A 320 5.13 -5.83 24.61
N ARG A 321 3.91 -6.00 25.13
CA ARG A 321 3.66 -6.50 26.48
C ARG A 321 3.61 -8.03 26.59
N GLY A 322 3.74 -8.76 25.50
CA GLY A 322 3.61 -10.22 25.48
C GLY A 322 2.16 -10.72 25.60
N GLU A 323 1.17 -9.88 25.33
CA GLU A 323 -0.26 -10.16 25.52
C GLU A 323 -0.94 -10.73 24.28
N THR A 324 -0.27 -10.76 23.10
CA THR A 324 -0.87 -11.25 21.86
C THR A 324 -1.24 -12.72 21.98
N LEU A 325 -2.51 -13.02 21.73
CA LEU A 325 -3.04 -14.37 21.60
C LEU A 325 -3.61 -14.55 20.21
N PHE A 326 -3.28 -15.65 19.57
CA PHE A 326 -3.83 -16.03 18.26
C PHE A 326 -4.92 -17.07 18.46
N ASP A 327 -6.03 -16.90 17.75
CA ASP A 327 -7.20 -17.78 17.79
C ASP A 327 -7.60 -18.27 16.39
N CYS A 328 -7.01 -17.70 15.36
CA CYS A 328 -7.32 -18.05 13.98
C CYS A 328 -6.63 -19.35 13.56
N ARG A 329 -7.46 -20.34 13.17
CA ARG A 329 -7.04 -21.69 12.80
C ARG A 329 -7.18 -21.93 11.30
N ALA A 330 -8.09 -22.79 10.88
CA ALA A 330 -8.28 -23.18 9.49
C ALA A 330 -8.52 -22.02 8.54
N GLN A 331 -9.22 -20.95 8.98
CA GLN A 331 -9.51 -19.76 8.19
C GLN A 331 -8.25 -18.99 7.78
N CYS A 332 -7.21 -18.99 8.63
CA CYS A 332 -5.95 -18.32 8.37
C CYS A 332 -4.85 -19.25 7.83
N ALA A 333 -5.09 -20.56 7.76
CA ALA A 333 -4.07 -21.53 7.35
C ALA A 333 -3.51 -21.23 5.95
N PHE A 334 -4.38 -20.84 5.03
CA PHE A 334 -3.98 -20.46 3.68
C PHE A 334 -3.12 -19.19 3.62
N SER A 335 -3.50 -18.16 4.38
CA SER A 335 -2.69 -16.95 4.52
C SER A 335 -1.37 -17.23 5.22
N TYR A 336 -1.40 -18.07 6.25
CA TYR A 336 -0.22 -18.51 6.98
C TYR A 336 0.80 -19.20 6.07
N SER A 337 0.40 -20.27 5.38
CA SER A 337 1.31 -21.06 4.52
C SER A 337 2.00 -20.26 3.41
N ARG A 338 1.39 -19.16 2.98
CA ARG A 338 1.96 -18.25 1.97
C ARG A 338 2.93 -17.23 2.53
N ARG A 339 2.88 -16.94 3.81
CA ARG A 339 3.64 -15.85 4.43
C ARG A 339 4.85 -16.31 5.23
N THR A 340 4.95 -17.58 5.55
CA THR A 340 6.07 -18.11 6.32
C THR A 340 7.41 -17.81 5.67
N SER A 341 7.51 -17.92 4.35
CA SER A 341 8.71 -17.56 3.59
C SER A 341 9.08 -16.07 3.67
N ASP A 342 8.08 -15.16 3.70
CA ASP A 342 8.34 -13.72 3.85
C ASP A 342 8.74 -13.39 5.28
N TRP A 343 8.14 -14.03 6.28
CA TRP A 343 8.57 -13.92 7.68
C TRP A 343 10.04 -14.35 7.84
N LYS A 344 10.45 -15.44 7.18
CA LYS A 344 11.84 -15.88 7.17
C LYS A 344 12.75 -14.79 6.58
N LYS A 345 12.40 -14.18 5.47
CA LYS A 345 13.21 -13.09 4.86
C LYS A 345 13.36 -11.89 5.80
N LEU A 346 12.27 -11.49 6.48
CA LEU A 346 12.30 -10.40 7.45
C LEU A 346 13.16 -10.76 8.67
N HIS A 347 13.04 -11.99 9.16
CA HIS A 347 13.87 -12.53 10.23
C HIS A 347 15.37 -12.52 9.87
N ASP A 348 15.73 -13.07 8.72
CA ASP A 348 17.12 -13.19 8.26
C ASP A 348 17.77 -11.80 8.05
N ARG A 349 16.98 -10.80 7.65
CA ARG A 349 17.38 -9.39 7.52
C ARG A 349 17.34 -8.61 8.83
N LYS A 350 16.87 -9.22 9.93
CA LYS A 350 16.70 -8.59 11.24
C LYS A 350 15.73 -7.38 11.24
N HIS A 351 14.76 -7.40 10.36
CA HIS A 351 13.69 -6.39 10.30
C HIS A 351 12.61 -6.72 11.35
N TRP A 352 12.98 -6.62 12.62
CA TRP A 352 12.21 -7.16 13.74
C TRP A 352 10.82 -6.56 13.89
N ARG A 353 10.69 -5.25 13.66
CA ARG A 353 9.39 -4.59 13.75
C ARG A 353 8.47 -5.03 12.61
N ASP A 354 8.97 -5.07 11.39
CA ASP A 354 8.20 -5.49 10.22
C ASP A 354 7.81 -6.96 10.34
N LEU A 355 8.68 -7.79 10.90
CA LEU A 355 8.38 -9.18 11.22
C LEU A 355 7.21 -9.28 12.21
N ALA A 356 7.26 -8.53 13.31
CA ALA A 356 6.16 -8.53 14.28
C ALA A 356 4.83 -8.11 13.62
N VAL A 357 4.83 -7.03 12.83
CA VAL A 357 3.65 -6.55 12.12
C VAL A 357 3.13 -7.61 11.16
N ALA A 358 4.00 -8.21 10.34
CA ALA A 358 3.61 -9.24 9.37
C ALA A 358 2.98 -10.48 10.03
N VAL A 359 3.49 -10.89 11.20
CA VAL A 359 2.94 -12.02 11.95
C VAL A 359 1.59 -11.67 12.59
N LEU A 360 1.48 -10.48 13.21
CA LEU A 360 0.25 -9.98 13.83
C LEU A 360 -0.91 -9.89 12.84
N GLN A 361 -0.63 -9.53 11.59
CA GLN A 361 -1.64 -9.42 10.53
C GLN A 361 -2.25 -10.77 10.11
N VAL A 362 -1.50 -11.86 10.23
CA VAL A 362 -2.02 -13.20 9.90
C VAL A 362 -2.81 -13.78 11.08
N GLY A 363 -2.34 -13.60 12.29
CA GLY A 363 -3.03 -14.06 13.50
C GLY A 363 -3.18 -15.59 13.63
N TYR A 364 -2.42 -16.38 12.88
CA TYR A 364 -2.54 -17.84 12.87
C TYR A 364 -2.04 -18.47 14.18
N LEU A 365 -2.86 -19.35 14.77
CA LEU A 365 -2.49 -20.12 15.96
C LEU A 365 -1.54 -21.27 15.57
N GLY A 366 -0.24 -21.03 15.66
CA GLY A 366 0.80 -22.02 15.35
C GLY A 366 2.11 -21.70 16.03
N ASP A 367 2.97 -22.72 16.15
CA ASP A 367 4.28 -22.61 16.81
C ASP A 367 5.22 -21.63 16.12
N LEU A 368 5.30 -21.66 14.79
CA LEU A 368 6.12 -20.74 14.02
C LEU A 368 5.65 -19.28 14.17
N SER A 369 4.35 -19.03 14.24
CA SER A 369 3.81 -17.67 14.46
C SER A 369 4.30 -17.08 15.78
N TYR A 370 4.18 -17.84 16.87
CA TYR A 370 4.66 -17.39 18.16
C TYR A 370 6.17 -17.34 18.24
N PHE A 371 6.89 -18.26 17.56
CA PHE A 371 8.34 -18.23 17.48
C PHE A 371 8.83 -16.96 16.78
N MET A 372 8.21 -16.58 15.64
CA MET A 372 8.55 -15.36 14.92
C MET A 372 8.25 -14.09 15.74
N LEU A 373 7.14 -14.07 16.51
CA LEU A 373 6.90 -13.00 17.48
C LEU A 373 7.97 -12.96 18.57
N ALA A 374 8.41 -14.10 19.07
CA ALA A 374 9.45 -14.17 20.08
C ALA A 374 10.79 -13.62 19.56
N GLU A 375 11.20 -14.01 18.36
CA GLU A 375 12.41 -13.51 17.69
C GLU A 375 12.33 -11.99 17.46
N ALA A 376 11.18 -11.51 16.98
CA ALA A 376 10.93 -10.08 16.78
C ALA A 376 11.01 -9.32 18.12
N ALA A 377 10.36 -9.81 19.18
CA ALA A 377 10.43 -9.21 20.50
C ALA A 377 11.85 -9.21 21.07
N ARG A 378 12.59 -10.30 20.91
CA ARG A 378 14.00 -10.39 21.32
C ARG A 378 14.87 -9.37 20.57
N GLY A 379 14.71 -9.29 19.26
CA GLY A 379 15.45 -8.34 18.43
C GLY A 379 15.14 -6.87 18.74
N LEU A 380 13.94 -6.58 19.23
CA LEU A 380 13.51 -5.26 19.73
C LEU A 380 13.88 -4.99 21.19
N GLY A 381 14.58 -5.92 21.87
CA GLY A 381 14.97 -5.78 23.27
C GLY A 381 13.84 -6.04 24.28
N LEU A 382 12.70 -6.55 23.85
CA LEU A 382 11.49 -6.81 24.66
C LEU A 382 11.58 -8.20 25.33
N ARG A 383 12.53 -8.41 26.24
CA ARG A 383 12.86 -9.73 26.82
C ARG A 383 11.68 -10.48 27.44
N GLN A 384 10.83 -9.79 28.21
CA GLN A 384 9.66 -10.43 28.84
C GLN A 384 8.66 -10.95 27.81
N ALA A 385 8.34 -10.13 26.80
CA ALA A 385 7.46 -10.53 25.71
C ALA A 385 8.06 -11.70 24.92
N ALA A 386 9.36 -11.65 24.61
CA ALA A 386 10.06 -12.72 23.90
C ALA A 386 9.92 -14.06 24.64
N ASN A 387 10.20 -14.09 25.96
CA ASN A 387 10.09 -15.31 26.75
C ASN A 387 8.65 -15.83 26.80
N THR A 388 7.66 -14.93 26.85
CA THR A 388 6.24 -15.32 26.80
C THR A 388 5.91 -15.98 25.47
N TYR A 389 6.36 -15.41 24.36
CA TYR A 389 6.06 -15.96 23.04
C TYR A 389 6.85 -17.26 22.75
N TYR A 390 8.07 -17.44 23.24
CA TYR A 390 8.77 -18.73 23.16
C TYR A 390 8.00 -19.84 23.88
N ARG A 391 7.46 -19.59 25.08
CA ARG A 391 6.61 -20.56 25.78
C ARG A 391 5.35 -20.88 24.99
N ARG A 392 4.67 -19.85 24.43
CA ARG A 392 3.48 -20.05 23.57
C ARG A 392 3.82 -20.84 22.30
N ALA A 393 5.01 -20.65 21.71
CA ALA A 393 5.44 -21.44 20.59
C ALA A 393 5.56 -22.93 20.95
N LEU A 394 6.15 -23.24 22.10
CA LEU A 394 6.23 -24.61 22.59
C LEU A 394 4.87 -25.23 22.90
N ASP A 395 3.94 -24.44 23.45
CA ASP A 395 2.60 -24.92 23.75
C ASP A 395 1.76 -25.10 22.49
N ALA A 396 1.80 -24.15 21.56
CA ALA A 396 1.10 -24.25 20.28
C ALA A 396 1.64 -25.41 19.43
N GLY A 397 2.92 -25.71 19.52
CA GLY A 397 3.56 -26.81 18.80
C GLY A 397 3.03 -28.20 19.18
N LYS A 398 2.36 -28.37 20.31
CA LYS A 398 1.74 -29.62 20.72
C LYS A 398 0.54 -30.02 19.86
N GLU A 399 -0.20 -29.03 19.34
CA GLU A 399 -1.45 -29.25 18.56
C GLU A 399 -1.36 -28.69 17.14
N TYR A 400 -0.62 -27.60 16.95
CA TYR A 400 -0.57 -26.80 15.70
C TYR A 400 0.87 -26.55 15.25
N GLY A 401 1.74 -27.51 15.52
CA GLY A 401 3.16 -27.40 15.18
C GLY A 401 3.43 -27.77 13.71
N CYS A 402 4.33 -27.02 13.09
CA CYS A 402 4.91 -27.39 11.79
C CYS A 402 6.05 -28.40 11.92
N GLY A 403 6.37 -28.83 13.13
CA GLY A 403 7.37 -29.88 13.40
C GLY A 403 8.82 -29.38 13.38
N ALA A 404 9.74 -30.26 13.00
CA ALA A 404 11.18 -29.99 13.03
C ALA A 404 11.69 -29.13 11.87
N ASP A 405 10.88 -28.87 10.86
CA ASP A 405 11.27 -28.10 9.67
C ASP A 405 10.18 -27.08 9.28
N CYS A 406 10.18 -25.99 10.02
CA CYS A 406 9.32 -24.83 9.77
C CYS A 406 10.11 -23.77 9.01
N GLU A 407 10.11 -23.80 7.70
CA GLU A 407 10.92 -22.87 6.86
C GLU A 407 12.42 -22.91 7.23
N GLY A 408 12.92 -24.08 7.64
CA GLY A 408 14.30 -24.26 8.12
C GLY A 408 14.52 -23.95 9.61
N PHE A 409 13.45 -23.71 10.39
CA PHE A 409 13.55 -23.53 11.84
C PHE A 409 13.09 -24.78 12.59
N ASN A 410 13.94 -25.30 13.46
CA ASN A 410 13.51 -26.26 14.47
C ASN A 410 12.93 -25.49 15.67
N VAL A 411 11.64 -25.12 15.57
CA VAL A 411 10.99 -24.26 16.55
C VAL A 411 11.09 -24.81 17.98
N PRO A 412 10.81 -26.10 18.27
CA PRO A 412 10.92 -26.62 19.64
C PRO A 412 12.32 -26.50 20.21
N GLN A 413 13.34 -26.82 19.43
CA GLN A 413 14.74 -26.74 19.86
C GLN A 413 15.19 -25.30 20.08
N LEU A 414 14.88 -24.41 19.13
CA LEU A 414 15.29 -23.00 19.18
C LEU A 414 14.59 -22.23 20.31
N ALA A 415 13.28 -22.45 20.49
CA ALA A 415 12.53 -21.83 21.58
C ALA A 415 13.00 -22.29 22.97
N SER A 416 13.25 -23.60 23.14
CA SER A 416 13.80 -24.13 24.39
C SER A 416 15.18 -23.59 24.69
N ALA A 417 16.07 -23.52 23.71
CA ALA A 417 17.41 -22.95 23.85
C ALA A 417 17.38 -21.44 24.17
N ALA A 418 16.40 -20.71 23.63
CA ALA A 418 16.24 -19.28 23.93
C ALA A 418 15.77 -19.02 25.37
N LEU A 419 14.92 -19.88 25.92
CA LEU A 419 14.41 -19.79 27.29
C LEU A 419 15.42 -20.21 28.37
N SER A 420 16.47 -20.94 27.98
CA SER A 420 17.53 -21.38 28.90
C SER A 420 18.68 -20.36 29.04
N ARG A 421 18.65 -19.27 28.29
CA ARG A 421 19.61 -18.14 28.31
C ARG A 421 19.04 -16.97 29.08
#